data_6bf92c35c57c62256f782e0f1e6b13e1
#
_entry.id   6bf92c35c57c62256f782e0f1e6b13e1
#
_cell.length_a   1.000
_cell.length_b   1.000
_cell.length_c   1.000
_cell.angle_alpha   90.00
_cell.angle_beta   90.00
_cell.angle_gamma   90.00
#
_symmetry.space_group_name_H-M   'P 1'
#
loop_
_entity.id
_entity.type
_entity.pdbx_description
1 polymer ?
#
loop_
_entity_poly.entity_id
_entity_poly.type
_entity_poly.pdbx_seq_one_letter_code
_entity_poly.pdbx_strand_id
1 'polypeptide(L)'
;MKNKIRLKKYIISTFIVSICLFVLFLALNIYEYKTYTNNFNNKIGAIISVIKDKYPEITDKEIAEIINSDEFETNDFFTKYGIDINNKSILIKNDKDYHIFLVINMSFFTITIIILLILYIRYNHKKENDIKDIIKCIEQINKKNYELQIDSISEDELSILKNEIYKTTIMLKESAENSNKDKLNLKKSLEDISHQLKTPLTSILVMLDNIIEDPDMDINVRNDFVRDIKRNVVNINFLVQALLKLSKFDANTVHFIKQENDLKTIIKESIKNVSSLCDLRNINIEFNAKDKSKIVCDAKWQIEAITNIIKNAVDHSKNNSTVTINLSNNNVYSMIEIIDKGEGISKKDISHIFERFYKGENSTSDSIGIGLALAKTIIEEDNGSISVESNKIGTKFTIKYFKL
;
A
#
# COMPACT_ATOMS: atom_id res chain seq x y z
N MET A 1 -3.85 10.58 16.82
CA MET A 1 -4.71 11.29 17.78
C MET A 1 -5.43 10.34 18.75
N LYS A 2 -5.90 9.16 18.33
CA LYS A 2 -6.61 8.17 19.17
C LYS A 2 -5.71 7.40 20.17
N ASN A 3 -4.43 7.19 19.90
CA ASN A 3 -3.48 6.54 20.82
C ASN A 3 -3.21 7.36 22.08
N LYS A 4 -3.17 8.68 21.98
CA LYS A 4 -3.18 9.55 23.18
C LYS A 4 -4.40 9.30 24.06
N ILE A 5 -5.51 8.84 23.46
CA ILE A 5 -6.79 8.61 24.16
C ILE A 5 -6.76 7.31 24.98
N ARG A 6 -6.14 6.23 24.50
CA ARG A 6 -6.08 4.93 25.22
C ARG A 6 -5.02 4.89 26.31
N LEU A 7 -3.82 5.41 26.03
CA LEU A 7 -2.81 5.66 27.05
C LEU A 7 -3.37 6.63 28.11
N LYS A 8 -4.08 7.69 27.66
CA LYS A 8 -4.83 8.59 28.53
C LYS A 8 -5.91 7.84 29.32
N LYS A 9 -6.68 6.93 28.73
CA LYS A 9 -7.70 6.13 29.45
C LYS A 9 -7.05 5.20 30.48
N TYR A 10 -5.93 4.56 30.17
CA TYR A 10 -5.22 3.68 31.09
C TYR A 10 -4.59 4.48 32.24
N ILE A 11 -3.91 5.58 31.92
CA ILE A 11 -3.38 6.53 32.95
C ILE A 11 -4.52 7.13 33.76
N ILE A 12 -5.63 7.51 33.15
CA ILE A 12 -6.81 8.03 33.85
C ILE A 12 -7.43 6.95 34.74
N SER A 13 -7.53 5.71 34.26
CA SER A 13 -8.07 4.58 35.05
C SER A 13 -7.18 4.27 36.26
N THR A 14 -5.86 4.19 36.08
CA THR A 14 -4.92 3.97 37.21
C THR A 14 -4.91 5.17 38.16
N PHE A 15 -5.03 6.38 37.65
CA PHE A 15 -5.12 7.61 38.48
C PHE A 15 -6.44 7.65 39.25
N ILE A 16 -7.58 7.28 38.64
CA ILE A 16 -8.87 7.19 39.33
C ILE A 16 -8.81 6.14 40.45
N VAL A 17 -8.27 4.96 40.19
CA VAL A 17 -8.10 3.92 41.21
C VAL A 17 -7.21 4.40 42.34
N SER A 18 -6.09 5.07 42.03
CA SER A 18 -5.19 5.65 43.02
C SER A 18 -5.87 6.72 43.88
N ILE A 19 -6.67 7.60 43.26
CA ILE A 19 -7.46 8.62 43.98
C ILE A 19 -8.51 7.95 44.88
N CYS A 20 -9.24 6.96 44.39
CA CYS A 20 -10.24 6.24 45.20
C CYS A 20 -9.60 5.56 46.41
N LEU A 21 -8.43 4.96 46.24
CA LEU A 21 -7.67 4.32 47.32
C LEU A 21 -7.16 5.39 48.32
N PHE A 22 -6.71 6.54 47.82
CA PHE A 22 -6.28 7.64 48.70
C PHE A 22 -7.44 8.23 49.50
N VAL A 23 -8.61 8.43 48.89
CA VAL A 23 -9.81 8.91 49.58
C VAL A 23 -10.26 7.93 50.66
N LEU A 24 -10.23 6.60 50.35
CA LEU A 24 -10.54 5.55 51.31
C LEU A 24 -9.55 5.57 52.50
N PHE A 25 -8.27 5.74 52.22
CA PHE A 25 -7.23 5.87 53.24
C PHE A 25 -7.47 7.08 54.14
N LEU A 26 -7.80 8.26 53.57
CA LEU A 26 -8.13 9.45 54.36
C LEU A 26 -9.39 9.22 55.22
N ALA A 27 -10.42 8.58 54.68
CA ALA A 27 -11.64 8.28 55.43
C ALA A 27 -11.37 7.36 56.63
N LEU A 28 -10.53 6.34 56.44
CA LEU A 28 -10.10 5.44 57.51
C LEU A 28 -9.35 6.20 58.61
N ASN A 29 -8.39 7.06 58.24
CA ASN A 29 -7.63 7.85 59.20
C ASN A 29 -8.53 8.82 59.98
N ILE A 30 -9.50 9.47 59.34
CA ILE A 30 -10.46 10.36 59.99
C ILE A 30 -11.33 9.59 60.97
N TYR A 31 -11.81 8.40 60.58
CA TYR A 31 -12.61 7.53 61.44
C TYR A 31 -11.83 7.11 62.68
N GLU A 32 -10.58 6.73 62.52
CA GLU A 32 -9.72 6.31 63.62
C GLU A 32 -9.36 7.46 64.57
N TYR A 33 -9.03 8.63 64.01
CA TYR A 33 -8.81 9.85 64.79
C TYR A 33 -10.05 10.18 65.65
N LYS A 34 -11.25 10.09 65.06
CA LYS A 34 -12.50 10.33 65.80
C LYS A 34 -12.73 9.31 66.89
N THR A 35 -12.45 8.05 66.63
CA THR A 35 -12.58 6.95 67.59
C THR A 35 -11.59 7.16 68.77
N TYR A 36 -10.36 7.47 68.42
CA TYR A 36 -9.32 7.80 69.40
C TYR A 36 -9.72 8.99 70.28
N THR A 37 -10.17 10.07 69.72
CA THR A 37 -10.61 11.29 70.40
C THR A 37 -11.80 11.01 71.32
N ASN A 38 -12.78 10.22 70.83
CA ASN A 38 -13.93 9.85 71.65
C ASN A 38 -13.52 8.98 72.85
N ASN A 39 -12.64 7.99 72.66
CA ASN A 39 -12.13 7.15 73.74
C ASN A 39 -11.33 7.97 74.76
N PHE A 40 -10.54 8.96 74.32
CA PHE A 40 -9.82 9.85 75.19
C PHE A 40 -10.79 10.71 76.02
N ASN A 41 -11.75 11.37 75.37
CA ASN A 41 -12.76 12.18 76.01
C ASN A 41 -13.59 11.42 77.04
N ASN A 42 -13.97 10.20 76.72
CA ASN A 42 -14.71 9.32 77.66
C ASN A 42 -13.87 8.99 78.89
N LYS A 43 -12.57 8.75 78.72
CA LYS A 43 -11.67 8.52 79.86
C LYS A 43 -11.48 9.77 80.75
N ILE A 44 -11.30 10.94 80.15
CA ILE A 44 -11.26 12.19 80.84
C ILE A 44 -12.58 12.42 81.64
N GLY A 45 -13.72 12.22 81.00
CA GLY A 45 -15.03 12.29 81.60
C GLY A 45 -15.18 11.35 82.79
N ALA A 46 -14.72 10.10 82.67
CA ALA A 46 -14.73 9.13 83.78
C ALA A 46 -13.82 9.56 84.95
N ILE A 47 -12.62 10.12 84.65
CA ILE A 47 -11.72 10.64 85.68
C ILE A 47 -12.38 11.80 86.39
N ILE A 48 -12.96 12.76 85.67
CA ILE A 48 -13.68 13.91 86.23
C ILE A 48 -14.82 13.47 87.14
N SER A 49 -15.63 12.48 86.70
CA SER A 49 -16.73 11.88 87.47
C SER A 49 -16.23 11.33 88.84
N VAL A 50 -15.14 10.52 88.80
CA VAL A 50 -14.54 9.97 90.02
C VAL A 50 -14.01 11.02 90.94
N ILE A 51 -13.38 12.11 90.43
CA ILE A 51 -12.88 13.26 91.23
C ILE A 51 -14.05 13.97 91.91
N LYS A 52 -15.13 14.23 91.16
CA LYS A 52 -16.31 14.92 91.63
C LYS A 52 -17.04 14.12 92.73
N ASP A 53 -17.15 12.77 92.59
CA ASP A 53 -17.71 11.91 93.61
C ASP A 53 -16.91 11.89 94.88
N LYS A 54 -15.58 11.99 94.77
CA LYS A 54 -14.68 11.97 95.94
C LYS A 54 -14.49 13.30 96.61
N TYR A 55 -14.62 14.39 95.84
CA TYR A 55 -14.42 15.79 96.33
C TYR A 55 -15.59 16.68 95.88
N PRO A 56 -16.77 16.63 96.52
CA PRO A 56 -17.98 17.36 96.11
C PRO A 56 -17.83 18.89 96.14
N GLU A 57 -16.82 19.40 96.84
CA GLU A 57 -16.54 20.82 96.98
C GLU A 57 -15.98 21.46 95.72
N ILE A 58 -15.46 20.69 94.79
CA ILE A 58 -14.91 21.20 93.53
C ILE A 58 -16.05 21.55 92.53
N THR A 59 -16.13 22.80 92.17
CA THR A 59 -17.18 23.28 91.27
C THR A 59 -16.88 22.96 89.80
N ASP A 60 -17.96 22.78 88.96
CA ASP A 60 -17.80 22.57 87.53
C ASP A 60 -17.00 23.66 86.83
N LYS A 61 -17.01 24.89 87.39
CA LYS A 61 -16.24 25.98 86.85
C LYS A 61 -14.74 25.79 87.05
N GLU A 62 -14.31 25.34 88.23
CA GLU A 62 -12.90 25.06 88.52
C GLU A 62 -12.39 23.91 87.70
N ILE A 63 -13.20 22.85 87.45
CA ILE A 63 -12.84 21.76 86.55
C ILE A 63 -12.65 22.25 85.11
N ALA A 64 -13.57 23.11 84.61
CA ALA A 64 -13.48 23.69 83.28
C ALA A 64 -12.26 24.62 83.12
N GLU A 65 -11.93 25.38 84.14
CA GLU A 65 -10.70 26.23 84.17
C GLU A 65 -9.44 25.36 84.12
N ILE A 66 -9.37 24.26 84.83
CA ILE A 66 -8.26 23.31 84.80
C ILE A 66 -8.14 22.68 83.42
N ILE A 67 -9.24 22.23 82.77
CA ILE A 67 -9.22 21.57 81.44
C ILE A 67 -8.77 22.58 80.34
N ASN A 68 -9.12 23.86 80.50
CA ASN A 68 -8.82 24.89 79.50
C ASN A 68 -7.54 25.67 79.81
N SER A 69 -6.83 25.36 80.91
CA SER A 69 -5.55 26.00 81.22
C SER A 69 -4.43 25.42 80.40
N ASP A 70 -3.68 26.28 79.71
CA ASP A 70 -2.51 25.89 78.90
C ASP A 70 -1.24 25.68 79.70
N GLU A 71 -1.27 26.03 81.01
CA GLU A 71 -0.11 25.96 81.92
C GLU A 71 -0.25 24.75 82.84
N PHE A 72 0.40 23.63 82.49
CA PHE A 72 0.60 22.52 83.41
C PHE A 72 2.10 22.32 83.69
N GLU A 73 2.57 22.55 84.88
CA GLU A 73 3.84 22.02 85.36
C GLU A 73 3.71 20.54 85.69
N THR A 74 3.76 19.71 84.61
CA THR A 74 3.49 18.26 84.65
C THR A 74 4.68 17.41 85.07
N ASN A 75 5.90 17.97 85.00
CA ASN A 75 7.11 17.13 85.08
C ASN A 75 7.38 16.60 86.52
N ASP A 76 7.10 17.35 87.56
CA ASP A 76 7.37 16.90 88.94
C ASP A 76 6.33 15.92 89.47
N PHE A 77 5.09 16.00 89.05
CA PHE A 77 4.02 15.11 89.54
C PHE A 77 4.22 13.66 88.99
N PHE A 78 4.50 13.49 87.73
CA PHE A 78 4.63 12.16 87.19
C PHE A 78 5.90 11.43 87.66
N THR A 79 7.00 12.11 87.76
CA THR A 79 8.27 11.59 88.32
C THR A 79 8.15 11.20 89.76
N LYS A 80 7.42 11.97 90.59
CA LYS A 80 7.18 11.69 91.99
C LYS A 80 6.38 10.44 92.27
N TYR A 81 5.50 10.03 91.31
CA TYR A 81 4.71 8.83 91.39
C TYR A 81 5.27 7.71 90.53
N GLY A 82 6.50 7.84 90.05
CA GLY A 82 7.14 6.75 89.23
C GLY A 82 6.54 6.51 87.86
N ILE A 83 5.88 7.54 87.34
CA ILE A 83 5.22 7.47 86.02
C ILE A 83 6.15 8.08 84.98
N ASP A 84 6.73 7.25 84.08
CA ASP A 84 7.55 7.72 83.02
C ASP A 84 6.68 8.21 81.85
N ILE A 85 6.68 9.55 81.64
CA ILE A 85 5.91 10.22 80.55
C ILE A 85 6.33 9.77 79.21
N ASN A 86 7.57 9.35 79.01
CA ASN A 86 8.12 8.90 77.71
C ASN A 86 7.77 7.45 77.38
N ASN A 87 7.28 6.71 78.39
CA ASN A 87 7.03 5.28 78.25
C ASN A 87 5.54 4.94 78.33
N LYS A 88 4.73 5.30 77.37
CA LYS A 88 3.29 5.01 77.17
C LYS A 88 2.37 5.99 77.91
N SER A 89 1.41 6.53 77.19
CA SER A 89 0.40 7.39 77.71
C SER A 89 -0.37 6.65 78.80
N ILE A 90 -0.38 7.19 80.05
CA ILE A 90 -1.13 6.67 81.21
C ILE A 90 -2.62 6.51 80.92
N LEU A 91 -3.13 7.30 80.00
CA LEU A 91 -4.52 7.37 79.61
C LEU A 91 -4.87 6.29 78.58
N ILE A 92 -3.87 5.69 77.93
CA ILE A 92 -4.08 4.66 76.89
C ILE A 92 -3.59 3.32 77.42
N LYS A 93 -4.36 2.70 78.27
CA LYS A 93 -4.05 1.39 78.83
C LYS A 93 -4.21 0.23 77.85
N ASN A 94 -4.66 0.50 76.60
CA ASN A 94 -4.93 -0.52 75.61
C ASN A 94 -4.10 -0.30 74.36
N ASP A 95 -2.86 -0.82 74.35
CA ASP A 95 -1.99 -0.88 73.17
C ASP A 95 -2.65 -1.62 71.99
N LYS A 96 -3.73 -2.37 72.27
CA LYS A 96 -4.43 -3.17 71.21
C LYS A 96 -5.03 -2.31 70.10
N ASP A 97 -5.63 -1.19 70.44
CA ASP A 97 -6.27 -0.30 69.43
C ASP A 97 -5.21 0.38 68.52
N TYR A 98 -4.05 0.74 69.05
CA TYR A 98 -2.94 1.26 68.26
C TYR A 98 -2.32 0.17 67.37
N HIS A 99 -2.15 -1.06 67.84
CA HIS A 99 -1.65 -2.15 67.05
C HIS A 99 -2.64 -2.56 65.93
N ILE A 100 -3.94 -2.54 66.21
CA ILE A 100 -4.99 -2.80 65.19
C ILE A 100 -4.91 -1.70 64.10
N PHE A 101 -4.79 -0.45 64.46
CA PHE A 101 -4.63 0.65 63.54
C PHE A 101 -3.39 0.50 62.62
N LEU A 102 -2.23 0.19 63.18
CA LEU A 102 -1.02 -0.08 62.43
C LEU A 102 -1.21 -1.25 61.47
N VAL A 103 -1.85 -2.34 61.89
CA VAL A 103 -2.10 -3.52 61.04
C VAL A 103 -3.04 -3.15 59.90
N ILE A 104 -4.12 -2.40 60.13
CA ILE A 104 -5.07 -1.97 59.10
C ILE A 104 -4.35 -1.06 58.07
N ASN A 105 -3.57 -0.07 58.48
CA ASN A 105 -2.83 0.80 57.59
C ASN A 105 -1.78 0.03 56.75
N MET A 106 -1.01 -0.86 57.42
CA MET A 106 -0.01 -1.68 56.71
C MET A 106 -0.68 -2.63 55.71
N SER A 107 -1.82 -3.26 56.08
CA SER A 107 -2.56 -4.11 55.15
C SER A 107 -3.12 -3.35 53.94
N PHE A 108 -3.59 -2.10 54.15
CA PHE A 108 -4.04 -1.24 53.08
C PHE A 108 -2.91 -0.90 52.10
N PHE A 109 -1.72 -0.53 52.62
CA PHE A 109 -0.55 -0.28 51.77
C PHE A 109 -0.10 -1.51 50.97
N THR A 110 -0.08 -2.68 51.62
CA THR A 110 0.28 -3.94 50.92
C THR A 110 -0.71 -4.28 49.83
N ILE A 111 -2.03 -4.14 50.08
CA ILE A 111 -3.07 -4.38 49.04
C ILE A 111 -2.95 -3.43 47.88
N THR A 112 -2.69 -2.10 48.15
CA THR A 112 -2.50 -1.12 47.07
C THR A 112 -1.30 -1.46 46.17
N ILE A 113 -0.17 -1.83 46.78
CA ILE A 113 1.03 -2.25 46.06
C ILE A 113 0.74 -3.48 45.19
N ILE A 114 0.04 -4.50 45.73
CA ILE A 114 -0.33 -5.70 45.01
C ILE A 114 -1.22 -5.38 43.80
N ILE A 115 -2.23 -4.51 43.96
CA ILE A 115 -3.11 -4.09 42.85
C ILE A 115 -2.29 -3.40 41.74
N LEU A 116 -1.40 -2.48 42.10
CA LEU A 116 -0.55 -1.79 41.14
C LEU A 116 0.39 -2.75 40.40
N LEU A 117 0.98 -3.72 41.11
CA LEU A 117 1.82 -4.77 40.53
C LEU A 117 1.04 -5.65 39.52
N ILE A 118 -0.19 -6.06 39.86
CA ILE A 118 -1.05 -6.84 38.96
C ILE A 118 -1.36 -6.04 37.70
N LEU A 119 -1.70 -4.76 37.82
CA LEU A 119 -1.98 -3.89 36.68
C LEU A 119 -0.73 -3.74 35.79
N TYR A 120 0.44 -3.56 36.39
CA TYR A 120 1.72 -3.44 35.67
C TYR A 120 2.08 -4.72 34.91
N ILE A 121 1.93 -5.89 35.55
CA ILE A 121 2.20 -7.20 34.94
C ILE A 121 1.24 -7.43 33.74
N ARG A 122 -0.06 -7.15 33.90
CA ARG A 122 -1.04 -7.28 32.80
C ARG A 122 -0.71 -6.37 31.63
N TYR A 123 -0.28 -5.13 31.89
CA TYR A 123 0.13 -4.19 30.86
C TYR A 123 1.37 -4.70 30.09
N ASN A 124 2.41 -5.15 30.81
CA ASN A 124 3.63 -5.65 30.17
C ASN A 124 3.37 -6.93 29.37
N HIS A 125 2.57 -7.85 29.90
CA HIS A 125 2.23 -9.10 29.18
C HIS A 125 1.49 -8.83 27.88
N LYS A 126 0.55 -7.89 27.89
CA LYS A 126 -0.15 -7.46 26.66
C LYS A 126 0.82 -6.87 25.64
N LYS A 127 1.71 -5.98 26.07
CA LYS A 127 2.73 -5.36 25.20
C LYS A 127 3.68 -6.40 24.60
N GLU A 128 4.10 -7.38 25.37
CA GLU A 128 4.96 -8.47 24.91
C GLU A 128 4.27 -9.34 23.85
N ASN A 129 2.99 -9.67 24.02
CA ASN A 129 2.22 -10.42 23.03
C ASN A 129 2.05 -9.62 21.72
N ASP A 130 1.76 -8.33 21.79
CA ASP A 130 1.67 -7.46 20.60
C ASP A 130 2.98 -7.41 19.82
N ILE A 131 4.13 -7.37 20.52
CA ILE A 131 5.45 -7.44 19.88
C ILE A 131 5.70 -8.81 19.23
N LYS A 132 5.34 -9.91 19.90
CA LYS A 132 5.45 -11.27 19.33
C LYS A 132 4.63 -11.43 18.05
N ASP A 133 3.43 -10.85 18.00
CA ASP A 133 2.60 -10.88 16.80
C ASP A 133 3.23 -10.11 15.65
N ILE A 134 3.84 -8.94 15.92
CA ILE A 134 4.60 -8.18 14.93
C ILE A 134 5.77 -9.00 14.38
N ILE A 135 6.54 -9.66 15.25
CA ILE A 135 7.68 -10.51 14.84
C ILE A 135 7.19 -11.64 13.94
N LYS A 136 6.10 -12.33 14.30
CA LYS A 136 5.51 -13.39 13.45
C LYS A 136 5.09 -12.86 12.08
N CYS A 137 4.49 -11.67 12.00
CA CYS A 137 4.13 -11.04 10.73
C CYS A 137 5.38 -10.81 9.86
N ILE A 138 6.45 -10.26 10.44
CA ILE A 138 7.71 -10.03 9.72
C ILE A 138 8.34 -11.36 9.25
N GLU A 139 8.29 -12.41 10.06
CA GLU A 139 8.78 -13.74 9.67
C GLU A 139 8.00 -14.33 8.49
N GLN A 140 6.68 -14.14 8.44
CA GLN A 140 5.85 -14.57 7.32
C GLN A 140 6.18 -13.79 6.05
N ILE A 141 6.35 -12.46 6.14
CA ILE A 141 6.79 -11.62 5.02
C ILE A 141 8.14 -12.10 4.47
N ASN A 142 9.10 -12.40 5.34
CA ASN A 142 10.42 -12.92 4.93
C ASN A 142 10.33 -14.27 4.21
N LYS A 143 9.33 -15.09 4.53
CA LYS A 143 9.03 -16.35 3.83
C LYS A 143 8.21 -16.14 2.55
N LYS A 144 8.00 -14.88 2.12
CA LYS A 144 7.16 -14.50 0.98
C LYS A 144 5.69 -14.91 1.12
N ASN A 145 5.22 -15.13 2.34
CA ASN A 145 3.81 -15.33 2.63
C ASN A 145 3.20 -13.97 3.01
N TYR A 146 2.45 -13.39 2.09
CA TYR A 146 1.83 -12.06 2.23
C TYR A 146 0.36 -12.14 2.67
N GLU A 147 -0.18 -13.33 2.99
CA GLU A 147 -1.53 -13.51 3.51
C GLU A 147 -1.55 -13.26 5.02
N LEU A 148 -1.55 -12.01 5.41
CA LEU A 148 -1.61 -11.58 6.80
C LEU A 148 -3.04 -11.21 7.17
N GLN A 149 -3.63 -11.97 8.10
CA GLN A 149 -4.80 -11.52 8.87
C GLN A 149 -4.28 -10.74 10.08
N ILE A 150 -4.29 -9.42 9.98
CA ILE A 150 -3.97 -8.56 11.12
C ILE A 150 -5.31 -8.09 11.69
N ASP A 151 -5.66 -8.64 12.86
CA ASP A 151 -6.76 -8.11 13.67
C ASP A 151 -6.39 -6.70 14.14
N SER A 152 -6.79 -5.71 13.38
CA SER A 152 -6.38 -4.32 13.51
C SER A 152 -7.41 -3.50 14.28
N ILE A 153 -7.62 -3.76 15.57
CA ILE A 153 -8.47 -2.86 16.37
C ILE A 153 -7.82 -2.56 17.73
N SER A 154 -6.60 -2.07 17.72
CA SER A 154 -6.08 -1.38 18.88
C SER A 154 -5.45 -0.06 18.43
N GLU A 155 -5.69 1.01 19.21
CA GLU A 155 -5.26 2.38 18.89
C GLU A 155 -3.96 2.76 19.64
N ASP A 156 -3.08 1.78 19.89
CA ASP A 156 -1.81 1.96 20.61
C ASP A 156 -0.67 2.34 19.63
N GLU A 157 0.46 2.81 20.12
CA GLU A 157 1.64 3.12 19.30
C GLU A 157 2.08 1.92 18.45
N LEU A 158 1.93 0.69 18.96
CA LEU A 158 2.18 -0.55 18.24
C LEU A 158 1.17 -0.79 17.11
N SER A 159 -0.04 -0.24 17.18
CA SER A 159 -1.02 -0.36 16.10
C SER A 159 -0.67 0.50 14.89
N ILE A 160 -0.01 1.64 15.10
CA ILE A 160 0.54 2.45 14.00
C ILE A 160 1.60 1.63 13.26
N LEU A 161 2.51 0.99 14.00
CA LEU A 161 3.53 0.12 13.44
C LEU A 161 2.90 -1.09 12.71
N LYS A 162 1.89 -1.74 13.30
CA LYS A 162 1.12 -2.83 12.64
C LYS A 162 0.50 -2.36 11.33
N ASN A 163 -0.11 -1.17 11.29
CA ASN A 163 -0.70 -0.61 10.08
C ASN A 163 0.32 -0.30 8.99
N GLU A 164 1.50 0.23 9.35
CA GLU A 164 2.56 0.48 8.38
C GLU A 164 3.16 -0.83 7.83
N ILE A 165 3.32 -1.84 8.67
CA ILE A 165 3.72 -3.20 8.23
C ILE A 165 2.67 -3.77 7.28
N TYR A 166 1.40 -3.62 7.58
CA TYR A 166 0.30 -4.10 6.72
C TYR A 166 0.31 -3.43 5.35
N LYS A 167 0.42 -2.09 5.29
CA LYS A 167 0.55 -1.36 4.02
C LYS A 167 1.76 -1.82 3.21
N THR A 168 2.91 -1.94 3.88
CA THR A 168 4.14 -2.42 3.24
C THR A 168 3.96 -3.85 2.70
N THR A 169 3.24 -4.70 3.43
CA THR A 169 2.95 -6.08 3.00
C THR A 169 2.07 -6.11 1.76
N ILE A 170 1.03 -5.25 1.68
CA ILE A 170 0.20 -5.13 0.47
C ILE A 170 1.06 -4.67 -0.72
N MET A 171 1.89 -3.65 -0.55
CA MET A 171 2.79 -3.17 -1.61
C MET A 171 3.76 -4.27 -2.08
N LEU A 172 4.31 -5.05 -1.15
CA LEU A 172 5.19 -6.18 -1.47
C LEU A 172 4.44 -7.30 -2.20
N LYS A 173 3.20 -7.60 -1.79
CA LYS A 173 2.34 -8.57 -2.47
C LYS A 173 2.08 -8.16 -3.92
N GLU A 174 1.62 -6.93 -4.14
CA GLU A 174 1.37 -6.38 -5.47
C GLU A 174 2.65 -6.39 -6.33
N SER A 175 3.78 -6.00 -5.78
CA SER A 175 5.06 -6.02 -6.46
C SER A 175 5.49 -7.44 -6.84
N ALA A 176 5.30 -8.42 -5.95
CA ALA A 176 5.60 -9.84 -6.22
C ALA A 176 4.67 -10.42 -7.29
N GLU A 177 3.37 -10.13 -7.24
CA GLU A 177 2.38 -10.56 -8.24
C GLU A 177 2.70 -9.96 -9.62
N ASN A 178 3.00 -8.66 -9.68
CA ASN A 178 3.40 -7.99 -10.91
C ASN A 178 4.70 -8.58 -11.47
N SER A 179 5.72 -8.79 -10.64
CA SER A 179 6.98 -9.42 -11.05
C SER A 179 6.79 -10.84 -11.59
N ASN A 180 5.89 -11.63 -10.98
CA ASN A 180 5.56 -12.96 -11.49
C ASN A 180 4.81 -12.89 -12.82
N LYS A 181 3.88 -11.96 -12.98
CA LYS A 181 3.16 -11.71 -14.23
C LYS A 181 4.13 -11.30 -15.34
N ASP A 182 5.07 -10.40 -15.05
CA ASP A 182 6.08 -9.96 -16.01
C ASP A 182 7.00 -11.12 -16.43
N LYS A 183 7.39 -11.97 -15.49
CA LYS A 183 8.15 -13.19 -15.76
C LYS A 183 7.41 -14.17 -16.69
N LEU A 184 6.13 -14.38 -16.44
CA LEU A 184 5.29 -15.24 -17.28
C LEU A 184 5.12 -14.65 -18.69
N ASN A 185 4.89 -13.34 -18.79
CA ASN A 185 4.79 -12.64 -20.05
C ASN A 185 6.11 -12.71 -20.85
N LEU A 186 7.25 -12.52 -20.16
CA LEU A 186 8.56 -12.66 -20.79
C LEU A 186 8.80 -14.08 -21.29
N LYS A 187 8.47 -15.10 -20.48
CA LYS A 187 8.59 -16.51 -20.88
C LYS A 187 7.74 -16.79 -22.13
N LYS A 188 6.46 -16.39 -22.14
CA LYS A 188 5.58 -16.54 -23.29
C LYS A 188 6.15 -15.83 -24.52
N SER A 189 6.63 -14.61 -24.37
CA SER A 189 7.24 -13.85 -25.47
C SER A 189 8.47 -14.56 -26.05
N LEU A 190 9.33 -15.15 -25.21
CA LEU A 190 10.50 -15.92 -25.67
C LEU A 190 10.11 -17.20 -26.40
N GLU A 191 9.06 -17.90 -25.95
CA GLU A 191 8.50 -19.08 -26.64
C GLU A 191 7.95 -18.69 -28.03
N ASP A 192 7.15 -17.62 -28.10
CA ASP A 192 6.59 -17.10 -29.35
C ASP A 192 7.68 -16.67 -30.34
N ILE A 193 8.72 -15.96 -29.88
CA ILE A 193 9.89 -15.58 -30.67
C ILE A 193 10.59 -16.80 -31.24
N SER A 194 10.83 -17.80 -30.40
CA SER A 194 11.51 -19.02 -30.80
C SER A 194 10.74 -19.74 -31.92
N HIS A 195 9.44 -19.82 -31.80
CA HIS A 195 8.56 -20.40 -32.85
C HIS A 195 8.58 -19.57 -34.13
N GLN A 196 8.48 -18.23 -34.04
CA GLN A 196 8.48 -17.35 -35.20
C GLN A 196 9.82 -17.31 -35.96
N LEU A 197 10.94 -17.57 -35.26
CA LEU A 197 12.26 -17.72 -35.90
C LEU A 197 12.48 -19.11 -36.48
N LYS A 198 12.02 -20.18 -35.81
CA LYS A 198 12.22 -21.57 -36.24
C LYS A 198 11.56 -21.86 -37.57
N THR A 199 10.33 -21.38 -37.79
CA THR A 199 9.56 -21.66 -39.03
C THR A 199 10.25 -21.17 -40.30
N PRO A 200 10.61 -19.87 -40.45
CA PRO A 200 11.31 -19.40 -41.64
C PRO A 200 12.72 -20.01 -41.78
N LEU A 201 13.42 -20.27 -40.68
CA LEU A 201 14.75 -20.89 -40.69
C LEU A 201 14.66 -22.33 -41.24
N THR A 202 13.68 -23.11 -40.73
CA THR A 202 13.45 -24.48 -41.26
C THR A 202 13.08 -24.46 -42.76
N SER A 203 12.22 -23.52 -43.16
CA SER A 203 11.87 -23.34 -44.57
C SER A 203 13.09 -23.03 -45.44
N ILE A 204 13.99 -22.13 -44.96
CA ILE A 204 15.26 -21.84 -45.68
C ILE A 204 16.11 -23.09 -45.80
N LEU A 205 16.29 -23.88 -44.74
CA LEU A 205 17.08 -25.09 -44.75
C LEU A 205 16.54 -26.11 -45.74
N VAL A 206 15.22 -26.39 -45.71
CA VAL A 206 14.57 -27.33 -46.65
C VAL A 206 14.74 -26.89 -48.09
N MET A 207 14.60 -25.58 -48.39
CA MET A 207 14.80 -25.10 -49.77
C MET A 207 16.26 -25.22 -50.22
N LEU A 208 17.22 -24.96 -49.30
CA LEU A 208 18.64 -25.13 -49.59
C LEU A 208 18.98 -26.61 -49.80
N ASP A 209 18.47 -27.52 -48.98
CA ASP A 209 18.68 -28.96 -49.12
C ASP A 209 18.15 -29.43 -50.48
N ASN A 210 16.93 -29.04 -50.88
CA ASN A 210 16.38 -29.37 -52.20
C ASN A 210 17.26 -28.83 -53.36
N ILE A 211 17.81 -27.61 -53.26
CA ILE A 211 18.69 -27.05 -54.31
C ILE A 211 20.00 -27.85 -54.38
N ILE A 212 20.52 -28.35 -53.26
CA ILE A 212 21.78 -29.10 -53.17
C ILE A 212 21.58 -30.55 -53.70
N GLU A 213 20.47 -31.18 -53.33
CA GLU A 213 20.18 -32.58 -53.67
C GLU A 213 19.80 -32.77 -55.13
N ASP A 214 19.26 -31.73 -55.80
CA ASP A 214 18.88 -31.76 -57.22
C ASP A 214 19.69 -30.75 -58.03
N PRO A 215 20.93 -31.10 -58.49
CA PRO A 215 21.76 -30.24 -59.32
C PRO A 215 21.14 -29.90 -60.69
N ASP A 216 20.28 -30.77 -61.21
CA ASP A 216 19.62 -30.61 -62.52
C ASP A 216 18.24 -29.94 -62.37
N MET A 217 17.87 -29.42 -61.25
CA MET A 217 16.62 -28.69 -60.98
C MET A 217 16.34 -27.63 -62.04
N ASP A 218 15.08 -27.57 -62.52
CA ASP A 218 14.65 -26.50 -63.43
C ASP A 218 15.02 -25.10 -62.88
N ILE A 219 15.59 -24.28 -63.77
CA ILE A 219 16.11 -22.95 -63.41
C ILE A 219 15.04 -22.03 -62.82
N ASN A 220 13.76 -22.16 -63.25
CA ASN A 220 12.67 -21.37 -62.72
C ASN A 220 12.34 -21.79 -61.28
N VAL A 221 12.28 -23.12 -61.03
CA VAL A 221 12.04 -23.66 -59.69
C VAL A 221 13.17 -23.25 -58.72
N ARG A 222 14.42 -23.35 -59.21
CA ARG A 222 15.60 -22.88 -58.40
C ARG A 222 15.51 -21.41 -58.09
N ASN A 223 15.15 -20.57 -59.06
CA ASN A 223 14.97 -19.14 -58.85
C ASN A 223 13.83 -18.81 -57.89
N ASP A 224 12.75 -19.62 -57.92
CA ASP A 224 11.65 -19.45 -56.94
C ASP A 224 12.09 -19.79 -55.52
N PHE A 225 12.83 -20.89 -55.32
CA PHE A 225 13.41 -21.21 -54.03
C PHE A 225 14.38 -20.10 -53.52
N VAL A 226 15.24 -19.56 -54.37
CA VAL A 226 16.14 -18.46 -54.04
C VAL A 226 15.34 -17.20 -53.64
N ARG A 227 14.25 -16.87 -54.34
CA ARG A 227 13.38 -15.75 -53.97
C ARG A 227 12.71 -15.96 -52.63
N ASP A 228 12.21 -17.17 -52.34
CA ASP A 228 11.56 -17.51 -51.10
C ASP A 228 12.56 -17.53 -49.93
N ILE A 229 13.78 -18.03 -50.14
CA ILE A 229 14.86 -17.91 -49.16
C ILE A 229 15.16 -16.43 -48.83
N LYS A 230 15.30 -15.60 -49.88
CA LYS A 230 15.53 -14.15 -49.68
C LYS A 230 14.39 -13.51 -48.89
N ARG A 231 13.13 -13.84 -49.20
CA ARG A 231 11.97 -13.34 -48.45
C ARG A 231 12.00 -13.74 -47.00
N ASN A 232 12.31 -15.00 -46.67
CA ASN A 232 12.42 -15.50 -45.32
C ASN A 232 13.57 -14.82 -44.54
N VAL A 233 14.73 -14.59 -45.15
CA VAL A 233 15.84 -13.85 -44.54
C VAL A 233 15.45 -12.39 -44.22
N VAL A 234 14.75 -11.72 -45.15
CA VAL A 234 14.25 -10.35 -44.89
C VAL A 234 13.25 -10.33 -43.72
N ASN A 235 12.35 -11.33 -43.67
CA ASN A 235 11.38 -11.46 -42.56
C ASN A 235 12.05 -11.71 -41.22
N ILE A 236 13.08 -12.57 -41.15
CA ILE A 236 13.89 -12.79 -39.95
C ILE A 236 14.57 -11.50 -39.52
N ASN A 237 15.20 -10.77 -40.45
CA ASN A 237 15.86 -9.50 -40.11
C ASN A 237 14.86 -8.45 -39.55
N PHE A 238 13.67 -8.36 -40.16
CA PHE A 238 12.61 -7.48 -39.65
C PHE A 238 12.16 -7.90 -38.23
N LEU A 239 12.00 -9.19 -37.97
CA LEU A 239 11.65 -9.73 -36.67
C LEU A 239 12.70 -9.36 -35.62
N VAL A 240 13.99 -9.54 -35.91
CA VAL A 240 15.09 -9.20 -35.01
C VAL A 240 15.11 -7.71 -34.70
N GLN A 241 14.93 -6.85 -35.71
CA GLN A 241 14.88 -5.39 -35.51
C GLN A 241 13.70 -4.96 -34.63
N ALA A 242 12.52 -5.54 -34.83
CA ALA A 242 11.33 -5.29 -34.01
C ALA A 242 11.53 -5.73 -32.57
N LEU A 243 12.16 -6.91 -32.36
CA LEU A 243 12.52 -7.40 -31.03
C LEU A 243 13.51 -6.50 -30.29
N LEU A 244 14.55 -6.02 -30.99
CA LEU A 244 15.51 -5.09 -30.40
C LEU A 244 14.84 -3.77 -29.99
N LYS A 245 13.88 -3.27 -30.80
CA LYS A 245 13.10 -2.09 -30.45
C LYS A 245 12.27 -2.36 -29.18
N LEU A 246 11.51 -3.45 -29.11
CA LEU A 246 10.69 -3.81 -27.94
C LEU A 246 11.55 -4.00 -26.68
N SER A 247 12.69 -4.69 -26.78
CA SER A 247 13.61 -4.89 -25.66
C SER A 247 14.12 -3.57 -25.08
N LYS A 248 14.38 -2.57 -25.93
CA LYS A 248 14.79 -1.23 -25.49
C LYS A 248 13.65 -0.52 -24.74
N PHE A 249 12.40 -0.67 -25.18
CA PHE A 249 11.24 -0.14 -24.47
C PHE A 249 11.06 -0.80 -23.10
N ASP A 250 11.10 -2.13 -23.04
CA ASP A 250 10.93 -2.88 -21.79
C ASP A 250 12.01 -2.55 -20.74
N ALA A 251 13.23 -2.28 -21.20
CA ALA A 251 14.32 -1.87 -20.31
C ALA A 251 14.28 -0.37 -19.93
N ASN A 252 13.27 0.39 -20.38
CA ASN A 252 13.20 1.85 -20.22
C ASN A 252 14.50 2.58 -20.66
N THR A 253 15.23 2.00 -21.62
CA THR A 253 16.50 2.55 -22.13
C THR A 253 16.31 3.46 -23.33
N VAL A 254 15.08 3.62 -23.80
CA VAL A 254 14.77 4.54 -24.92
C VAL A 254 14.75 5.96 -24.36
N HIS A 255 15.68 6.79 -24.84
CA HIS A 255 15.67 8.22 -24.57
C HIS A 255 14.79 8.93 -25.62
N PHE A 256 13.58 9.32 -25.24
CA PHE A 256 12.69 10.09 -26.07
C PHE A 256 13.12 11.56 -26.12
N ILE A 257 13.29 12.10 -27.32
CA ILE A 257 13.54 13.52 -27.54
C ILE A 257 12.18 14.20 -27.78
N LYS A 258 11.46 14.47 -26.68
CA LYS A 258 10.12 15.05 -26.73
C LYS A 258 10.21 16.56 -27.07
N GLN A 259 9.59 16.96 -28.18
CA GLN A 259 9.48 18.33 -28.64
C GLN A 259 8.07 18.64 -29.14
N GLU A 260 7.71 19.92 -29.24
CA GLU A 260 6.43 20.29 -29.82
C GLU A 260 6.44 20.03 -31.33
N ASN A 261 5.62 19.07 -31.78
CA ASN A 261 5.52 18.61 -33.16
C ASN A 261 4.10 18.79 -33.71
N ASP A 262 3.98 19.09 -35.01
CA ASP A 262 2.69 19.15 -35.70
C ASP A 262 2.28 17.73 -36.17
N LEU A 263 1.15 17.23 -35.63
CA LEU A 263 0.58 15.92 -36.01
C LEU A 263 0.34 15.80 -37.53
N LYS A 264 -0.02 16.90 -38.18
CA LYS A 264 -0.20 16.91 -39.64
C LYS A 264 1.08 16.52 -40.39
N THR A 265 2.24 16.98 -39.92
CA THR A 265 3.54 16.64 -40.47
C THR A 265 3.88 15.18 -40.22
N ILE A 266 3.69 14.70 -38.99
CA ILE A 266 3.90 13.30 -38.59
C ILE A 266 3.06 12.34 -39.45
N ILE A 267 1.76 12.62 -39.61
CA ILE A 267 0.86 11.79 -40.45
C ILE A 267 1.30 11.78 -41.90
N LYS A 268 1.70 12.93 -42.49
CA LYS A 268 2.17 12.98 -43.87
C LYS A 268 3.42 12.14 -44.09
N GLU A 269 4.40 12.22 -43.19
CA GLU A 269 5.59 11.36 -43.28
C GLU A 269 5.25 9.87 -43.11
N SER A 270 4.30 9.53 -42.21
CA SER A 270 3.81 8.15 -42.07
C SER A 270 3.13 7.66 -43.32
N ILE A 271 2.33 8.47 -44.01
CA ILE A 271 1.69 8.13 -45.31
C ILE A 271 2.77 7.91 -46.36
N LYS A 272 3.77 8.72 -46.44
CA LYS A 272 4.89 8.59 -47.37
C LYS A 272 5.64 7.27 -47.18
N ASN A 273 5.81 6.80 -45.95
CA ASN A 273 6.48 5.53 -45.66
C ASN A 273 5.71 4.30 -46.14
N VAL A 274 4.40 4.41 -46.37
CA VAL A 274 3.57 3.32 -46.89
C VAL A 274 3.21 3.48 -48.37
N SER A 275 3.66 4.53 -49.08
CA SER A 275 3.26 4.85 -50.45
C SER A 275 3.50 3.69 -51.42
N SER A 276 4.67 3.06 -51.38
CA SER A 276 5.00 1.94 -52.26
C SER A 276 4.06 0.74 -52.06
N LEU A 277 3.61 0.50 -50.82
CA LEU A 277 2.64 -0.56 -50.52
C LEU A 277 1.25 -0.21 -51.05
N CYS A 278 0.86 1.05 -50.95
CA CYS A 278 -0.38 1.57 -51.50
C CYS A 278 -0.42 1.40 -53.04
N ASP A 279 0.68 1.78 -53.72
CA ASP A 279 0.82 1.64 -55.16
C ASP A 279 0.67 0.16 -55.60
N LEU A 280 1.33 -0.76 -54.89
CA LEU A 280 1.26 -2.20 -55.18
C LEU A 280 -0.16 -2.78 -55.07
N ARG A 281 -1.00 -2.24 -54.18
CA ARG A 281 -2.37 -2.72 -53.93
C ARG A 281 -3.44 -1.83 -54.55
N ASN A 282 -3.07 -0.75 -55.25
CA ASN A 282 -3.97 0.27 -55.77
C ASN A 282 -4.90 0.85 -54.69
N ILE A 283 -4.34 1.16 -53.51
CA ILE A 283 -5.08 1.75 -52.40
C ILE A 283 -4.83 3.24 -52.38
N ASN A 284 -5.91 4.04 -52.33
CA ASN A 284 -5.82 5.48 -52.17
C ASN A 284 -5.88 5.84 -50.70
N ILE A 285 -5.04 6.81 -50.26
CA ILE A 285 -5.13 7.35 -48.90
C ILE A 285 -5.73 8.77 -48.96
N GLU A 286 -6.88 8.96 -48.33
CA GLU A 286 -7.51 10.27 -48.16
C GLU A 286 -7.17 10.84 -46.78
N PHE A 287 -6.43 11.95 -46.74
CA PHE A 287 -6.05 12.62 -45.53
C PHE A 287 -6.83 13.93 -45.32
N ASN A 288 -7.67 13.97 -44.30
CA ASN A 288 -8.47 15.10 -43.93
C ASN A 288 -7.97 15.72 -42.60
N ALA A 289 -7.43 16.94 -42.67
CA ALA A 289 -6.97 17.70 -41.51
C ALA A 289 -7.64 19.05 -41.49
N LYS A 290 -8.56 19.30 -40.56
CA LYS A 290 -9.30 20.55 -40.44
C LYS A 290 -8.53 21.60 -39.67
N ASP A 291 -7.74 21.21 -38.66
CA ASP A 291 -7.10 22.10 -37.71
C ASP A 291 -5.59 21.82 -37.56
N LYS A 292 -4.84 22.84 -37.13
CA LYS A 292 -3.46 22.63 -36.66
C LYS A 292 -3.50 21.93 -35.32
N SER A 293 -2.76 20.86 -35.18
CA SER A 293 -2.71 20.06 -33.95
C SER A 293 -1.25 19.79 -33.60
N LYS A 294 -0.84 20.35 -32.45
CA LYS A 294 0.51 20.16 -31.92
C LYS A 294 0.46 19.29 -30.68
N ILE A 295 1.44 18.42 -30.55
CA ILE A 295 1.66 17.57 -29.36
C ILE A 295 3.14 17.60 -28.98
N VAL A 296 3.42 17.36 -27.70
CA VAL A 296 4.80 17.18 -27.21
C VAL A 296 5.14 15.69 -27.30
N CYS A 297 5.96 15.32 -28.27
CA CYS A 297 6.29 13.93 -28.57
C CYS A 297 7.67 13.80 -29.25
N ASP A 298 8.19 12.59 -29.31
CA ASP A 298 9.30 12.25 -30.22
C ASP A 298 8.74 11.94 -31.62
N ALA A 299 8.97 12.84 -32.58
CA ALA A 299 8.42 12.72 -33.92
C ALA A 299 8.81 11.42 -34.63
N LYS A 300 10.03 10.90 -34.43
CA LYS A 300 10.51 9.68 -35.09
C LYS A 300 9.74 8.45 -34.63
N TRP A 301 9.54 8.35 -33.32
CA TRP A 301 8.77 7.25 -32.71
C TRP A 301 7.29 7.35 -33.08
N GLN A 302 6.71 8.56 -33.09
CA GLN A 302 5.31 8.72 -33.49
C GLN A 302 5.08 8.42 -34.97
N ILE A 303 6.01 8.78 -35.86
CA ILE A 303 5.98 8.37 -37.26
C ILE A 303 6.00 6.85 -37.38
N GLU A 304 6.85 6.15 -36.62
CA GLU A 304 6.90 4.67 -36.60
C GLU A 304 5.56 4.08 -36.14
N ALA A 305 4.97 4.58 -35.05
CA ALA A 305 3.70 4.11 -34.51
C ALA A 305 2.55 4.27 -35.52
N ILE A 306 2.41 5.46 -36.09
CA ILE A 306 1.34 5.77 -37.04
C ILE A 306 1.55 5.01 -38.35
N THR A 307 2.81 4.86 -38.81
CA THR A 307 3.15 4.03 -39.98
C THR A 307 2.69 2.59 -39.80
N ASN A 308 2.92 1.99 -38.62
CA ASN A 308 2.50 0.60 -38.35
C ASN A 308 0.98 0.47 -38.37
N ILE A 309 0.22 1.45 -37.91
CA ILE A 309 -1.25 1.41 -37.95
C ILE A 309 -1.76 1.61 -39.38
N ILE A 310 -1.20 2.57 -40.13
CA ILE A 310 -1.57 2.79 -41.55
C ILE A 310 -1.22 1.57 -42.37
N LYS A 311 -0.02 0.98 -42.18
CA LYS A 311 0.37 -0.26 -42.86
C LYS A 311 -0.63 -1.38 -42.60
N ASN A 312 -1.04 -1.58 -41.36
CA ASN A 312 -2.04 -2.57 -41.02
C ASN A 312 -3.38 -2.31 -41.72
N ALA A 313 -3.84 -1.04 -41.76
CA ALA A 313 -5.04 -0.65 -42.48
C ALA A 313 -4.93 -0.94 -44.00
N VAL A 314 -3.77 -0.67 -44.59
CA VAL A 314 -3.52 -0.98 -46.04
C VAL A 314 -3.44 -2.49 -46.28
N ASP A 315 -2.74 -3.24 -45.42
CA ASP A 315 -2.57 -4.69 -45.57
C ASP A 315 -3.90 -5.46 -45.49
N HIS A 316 -4.85 -4.99 -44.70
CA HIS A 316 -6.17 -5.60 -44.53
C HIS A 316 -7.28 -4.98 -45.39
N SER A 317 -6.98 -3.92 -46.13
CA SER A 317 -7.91 -3.30 -47.08
C SER A 317 -8.07 -4.16 -48.34
N LYS A 318 -9.24 -4.05 -48.96
CA LYS A 318 -9.47 -4.64 -50.31
C LYS A 318 -8.69 -3.83 -51.36
N ASN A 319 -8.21 -4.53 -52.40
CA ASN A 319 -7.56 -3.86 -53.52
C ASN A 319 -8.52 -2.82 -54.15
N ASN A 320 -7.99 -1.74 -54.66
CA ASN A 320 -8.75 -0.60 -55.23
C ASN A 320 -9.69 0.08 -54.24
N SER A 321 -9.40 0.01 -52.93
CA SER A 321 -10.18 0.69 -51.88
C SER A 321 -9.49 1.97 -51.38
N THR A 322 -10.13 2.64 -50.46
CA THR A 322 -9.60 3.89 -49.86
C THR A 322 -9.44 3.73 -48.37
N VAL A 323 -8.28 4.06 -47.86
CA VAL A 323 -8.03 4.27 -46.40
C VAL A 323 -8.20 5.73 -46.10
N THR A 324 -9.07 6.06 -45.14
CA THR A 324 -9.35 7.44 -44.75
C THR A 324 -8.66 7.77 -43.42
N ILE A 325 -7.91 8.86 -43.38
CA ILE A 325 -7.25 9.34 -42.18
C ILE A 325 -7.83 10.71 -41.83
N ASN A 326 -8.44 10.83 -40.66
CA ASN A 326 -9.01 12.09 -40.18
C ASN A 326 -8.22 12.61 -38.99
N LEU A 327 -7.81 13.86 -39.05
CA LEU A 327 -7.21 14.59 -37.92
C LEU A 327 -8.20 15.64 -37.42
N SER A 328 -8.58 15.54 -36.15
CA SER A 328 -9.42 16.52 -35.46
C SER A 328 -8.77 16.96 -34.17
N ASN A 329 -9.13 18.16 -33.72
CA ASN A 329 -8.56 18.77 -32.53
C ASN A 329 -9.66 19.47 -31.73
N ASN A 330 -9.67 19.30 -30.43
CA ASN A 330 -10.52 20.03 -29.51
C ASN A 330 -9.72 20.53 -28.29
N ASN A 331 -10.36 21.11 -27.29
CA ASN A 331 -9.69 21.66 -26.11
C ASN A 331 -9.10 20.61 -25.17
N VAL A 332 -9.52 19.34 -25.31
CA VAL A 332 -9.12 18.25 -24.38
C VAL A 332 -8.10 17.32 -25.00
N TYR A 333 -8.24 17.01 -26.29
CA TYR A 333 -7.36 16.07 -26.99
C TYR A 333 -7.24 16.39 -28.49
N SER A 334 -6.17 15.88 -29.07
CA SER A 334 -6.01 15.74 -30.52
C SER A 334 -6.31 14.30 -30.91
N MET A 335 -7.11 14.08 -31.96
CA MET A 335 -7.59 12.76 -32.36
C MET A 335 -7.24 12.46 -33.79
N ILE A 336 -6.68 11.26 -34.01
CA ILE A 336 -6.42 10.68 -35.32
C ILE A 336 -7.32 9.45 -35.48
N GLU A 337 -8.10 9.40 -36.54
CA GLU A 337 -8.87 8.23 -36.91
C GLU A 337 -8.31 7.67 -38.23
N ILE A 338 -8.00 6.37 -38.24
CA ILE A 338 -7.54 5.63 -39.44
C ILE A 338 -8.58 4.59 -39.71
N ILE A 339 -9.24 4.70 -40.88
CA ILE A 339 -10.42 3.92 -41.24
C ILE A 339 -10.10 3.14 -42.54
N ASP A 340 -10.17 1.82 -42.46
CA ASP A 340 -10.08 0.94 -43.61
C ASP A 340 -11.44 0.35 -44.02
N LYS A 341 -11.51 -0.18 -45.23
CA LYS A 341 -12.68 -0.91 -45.77
C LYS A 341 -12.34 -2.39 -46.00
N GLY A 342 -11.66 -2.99 -45.01
CA GLY A 342 -11.25 -4.38 -45.03
C GLY A 342 -12.34 -5.36 -44.60
N GLU A 343 -11.94 -6.58 -44.30
CA GLU A 343 -12.82 -7.65 -43.83
C GLU A 343 -13.23 -7.49 -42.36
N GLY A 344 -12.56 -6.55 -41.67
CA GLY A 344 -12.74 -6.31 -40.24
C GLY A 344 -12.01 -7.34 -39.37
N ILE A 345 -12.15 -7.15 -38.07
CA ILE A 345 -11.53 -7.96 -37.00
C ILE A 345 -12.64 -8.70 -36.26
N SER A 346 -12.44 -9.97 -35.96
CA SER A 346 -13.38 -10.74 -35.17
C SER A 346 -13.52 -10.20 -33.76
N LYS A 347 -14.69 -10.36 -33.12
CA LYS A 347 -14.89 -9.91 -31.72
C LYS A 347 -13.92 -10.60 -30.75
N LYS A 348 -13.48 -11.80 -31.06
CA LYS A 348 -12.51 -12.57 -30.30
C LYS A 348 -11.10 -11.94 -30.39
N ASP A 349 -10.73 -11.50 -31.59
CA ASP A 349 -9.39 -10.95 -31.84
C ASP A 349 -9.23 -9.52 -31.37
N ILE A 350 -10.29 -8.71 -31.36
CA ILE A 350 -10.25 -7.27 -30.96
C ILE A 350 -9.54 -7.04 -29.62
N SER A 351 -9.77 -7.92 -28.63
CA SER A 351 -9.14 -7.80 -27.31
C SER A 351 -7.64 -8.11 -27.31
N HIS A 352 -7.15 -8.80 -28.34
CA HIS A 352 -5.79 -9.33 -28.39
C HIS A 352 -4.89 -8.68 -29.45
N ILE A 353 -5.43 -7.86 -30.37
CA ILE A 353 -4.65 -7.31 -31.50
C ILE A 353 -3.46 -6.42 -31.06
N PHE A 354 -3.47 -5.92 -29.83
CA PHE A 354 -2.37 -5.14 -29.25
C PHE A 354 -1.40 -6.01 -28.42
N GLU A 355 -1.66 -7.32 -28.29
CA GLU A 355 -0.72 -8.24 -27.67
C GLU A 355 0.45 -8.53 -28.64
N ARG A 356 1.63 -8.73 -28.07
CA ARG A 356 2.84 -9.04 -28.84
C ARG A 356 2.71 -10.41 -29.47
N PHE A 357 3.13 -10.54 -30.75
CA PHE A 357 3.10 -11.76 -31.53
C PHE A 357 1.70 -12.32 -31.84
N TYR A 358 0.66 -11.58 -31.49
CA TYR A 358 -0.69 -11.99 -31.79
C TYR A 358 -0.99 -11.84 -33.27
N LYS A 359 -1.56 -12.91 -33.86
CA LYS A 359 -2.02 -12.96 -35.24
C LYS A 359 -3.50 -13.36 -35.25
N GLY A 360 -4.34 -12.49 -35.77
CA GLY A 360 -5.76 -12.80 -35.96
C GLY A 360 -5.95 -13.87 -37.07
N GLU A 361 -7.15 -14.45 -37.15
CA GLU A 361 -7.49 -15.49 -38.11
C GLU A 361 -7.24 -15.06 -39.56
N ASN A 362 -7.40 -13.77 -39.89
CA ASN A 362 -7.21 -13.21 -41.24
C ASN A 362 -5.84 -12.53 -41.43
N SER A 363 -4.83 -12.87 -40.61
CA SER A 363 -3.51 -12.26 -40.71
C SER A 363 -2.77 -12.71 -41.98
N THR A 364 -2.06 -11.80 -42.66
CA THR A 364 -1.18 -12.13 -43.78
C THR A 364 -0.01 -13.00 -43.32
N SER A 365 0.47 -13.91 -44.17
CA SER A 365 1.62 -14.78 -43.89
C SER A 365 2.87 -14.01 -43.46
N ASP A 366 3.03 -12.78 -43.90
CA ASP A 366 4.19 -11.95 -43.67
C ASP A 366 4.04 -11.06 -42.42
N SER A 367 2.88 -11.05 -41.74
CA SER A 367 2.66 -10.30 -40.51
C SER A 367 3.32 -11.00 -39.33
N ILE A 368 4.03 -10.26 -38.50
CA ILE A 368 4.76 -10.81 -37.33
C ILE A 368 3.98 -10.62 -36.03
N GLY A 369 2.95 -9.75 -36.03
CA GLY A 369 2.14 -9.45 -34.82
C GLY A 369 2.82 -8.54 -33.80
N ILE A 370 3.82 -7.74 -34.25
CA ILE A 370 4.54 -6.79 -33.36
C ILE A 370 4.12 -5.35 -33.61
N GLY A 371 3.70 -5.00 -34.82
CA GLY A 371 3.50 -3.61 -35.22
C GLY A 371 2.48 -2.85 -34.40
N LEU A 372 1.30 -3.43 -34.12
CA LEU A 372 0.26 -2.80 -33.32
C LEU A 372 0.64 -2.71 -31.83
N ALA A 373 1.33 -3.73 -31.29
CA ALA A 373 1.84 -3.71 -29.93
C ALA A 373 2.87 -2.58 -29.73
N LEU A 374 3.81 -2.44 -30.67
CA LEU A 374 4.81 -1.35 -30.65
C LEU A 374 4.13 0.02 -30.80
N ALA A 375 3.17 0.15 -31.71
CA ALA A 375 2.42 1.39 -31.88
C ALA A 375 1.70 1.82 -30.60
N LYS A 376 1.04 0.88 -29.92
CA LYS A 376 0.39 1.14 -28.63
C LYS A 376 1.39 1.63 -27.59
N THR A 377 2.51 0.94 -27.40
CA THR A 377 3.56 1.33 -26.45
C THR A 377 4.07 2.75 -26.70
N ILE A 378 4.35 3.09 -27.95
CA ILE A 378 4.84 4.43 -28.32
C ILE A 378 3.78 5.52 -28.06
N ILE A 379 2.52 5.25 -28.40
CA ILE A 379 1.42 6.22 -28.19
C ILE A 379 1.19 6.46 -26.71
N GLU A 380 1.18 5.39 -25.89
CA GLU A 380 0.98 5.48 -24.44
C GLU A 380 2.13 6.22 -23.73
N GLU A 381 3.37 6.12 -24.24
CA GLU A 381 4.53 6.84 -23.71
C GLU A 381 4.40 8.38 -23.83
N ASP A 382 3.67 8.86 -24.82
CA ASP A 382 3.40 10.30 -25.01
C ASP A 382 1.98 10.68 -24.50
N ASN A 383 1.48 10.02 -23.45
CA ASN A 383 0.16 10.24 -22.84
C ASN A 383 -1.01 10.13 -23.84
N GLY A 384 -0.83 9.33 -24.86
CA GLY A 384 -1.89 9.00 -25.80
C GLY A 384 -2.65 7.74 -25.42
N SER A 385 -3.76 7.48 -26.10
CA SER A 385 -4.50 6.25 -26.05
C SER A 385 -4.86 5.78 -27.45
N ILE A 386 -4.90 4.46 -27.66
CA ILE A 386 -5.34 3.86 -28.90
C ILE A 386 -6.51 2.90 -28.63
N SER A 387 -7.53 2.97 -29.47
CA SER A 387 -8.67 2.09 -29.45
C SER A 387 -9.04 1.63 -30.86
N VAL A 388 -9.80 0.55 -30.96
CA VAL A 388 -10.23 -0.04 -32.23
C VAL A 388 -11.71 -0.35 -32.19
N GLU A 389 -12.39 -0.03 -33.27
CA GLU A 389 -13.75 -0.43 -33.56
C GLU A 389 -13.75 -1.15 -34.89
N SER A 390 -14.33 -2.35 -34.98
CA SER A 390 -14.32 -3.12 -36.19
C SER A 390 -15.65 -3.85 -36.41
N ASN A 391 -16.01 -3.97 -37.65
CA ASN A 391 -17.19 -4.72 -38.12
C ASN A 391 -16.89 -5.36 -39.49
N LYS A 392 -17.87 -6.04 -40.09
CA LYS A 392 -17.73 -6.72 -41.41
C LYS A 392 -17.48 -5.75 -42.58
N ILE A 393 -17.49 -4.44 -42.37
CA ILE A 393 -17.36 -3.42 -43.43
C ILE A 393 -15.96 -2.78 -43.37
N GLY A 394 -15.24 -2.93 -42.28
CA GLY A 394 -13.89 -2.40 -42.10
C GLY A 394 -13.52 -2.18 -40.64
N THR A 395 -12.35 -1.59 -40.42
CA THR A 395 -11.80 -1.30 -39.10
C THR A 395 -11.49 0.19 -38.95
N LYS A 396 -11.74 0.73 -37.78
CA LYS A 396 -11.40 2.10 -37.36
C LYS A 396 -10.48 2.07 -36.16
N PHE A 397 -9.26 2.52 -36.34
CA PHE A 397 -8.35 2.82 -35.24
C PHE A 397 -8.50 4.28 -34.82
N THR A 398 -8.64 4.53 -33.53
CA THR A 398 -8.74 5.88 -32.96
C THR A 398 -7.60 6.13 -31.97
N ILE A 399 -6.78 7.13 -32.27
CA ILE A 399 -5.67 7.57 -31.41
C ILE A 399 -6.05 8.91 -30.80
N LYS A 400 -5.89 9.08 -29.49
CA LYS A 400 -6.12 10.34 -28.80
C LYS A 400 -4.87 10.74 -28.00
N TYR A 401 -4.39 11.96 -28.19
CA TYR A 401 -3.34 12.59 -27.38
C TYR A 401 -3.98 13.65 -26.51
N PHE A 402 -3.93 13.46 -25.21
CA PHE A 402 -4.53 14.37 -24.24
C PHE A 402 -3.65 15.62 -24.06
N LYS A 403 -4.29 16.79 -24.02
CA LYS A 403 -3.62 18.05 -23.73
C LYS A 403 -3.48 18.20 -22.22
N LEU A 404 -2.25 18.37 -21.76
CA LEU A 404 -1.91 18.65 -20.36
C LEU A 404 -2.15 20.12 -20.03
#